data_3508b082f4afa972a9f5bf42ee7ee1dc
#
_entry.id   3508b082f4afa972a9f5bf42ee7ee1dc
#
_cell.length_a   1.000
_cell.length_b   1.000
_cell.length_c   1.000
_cell.angle_alpha   90.00
_cell.angle_beta   90.00
_cell.angle_gamma   90.00
#
_symmetry.space_group_name_H-M   'P 1'
#
loop_
_entity.id
_entity.type
_entity.pdbx_description
1 polymer ?
#
loop_
_entity_poly.entity_id
_entity_poly.type
_entity_poly.pdbx_seq_one_letter_code
_entity_poly.pdbx_strand_id
1 'polypeptide(L)'
;MLAAGVVTAWLSPLADADLPLHLRIGDLLRTSDGWPHLEPVSWTRAGAPWYAYSWLPEWLYAQAWALAGAAGLAGLHAVLTGASILAVWDVAHRDAWSVWGTRLFLGLHLVLWTIVQPATRPQLVLAIAVPMAWGAALRLRDGETLWGAGMALLAAMLAVNSHLLFPLGLAPGLLILAEAKRAPRGALVAFVAATLLGWCATPYLFELPAIFALNFATNALFGAGAAIQEHEPGFRWFTHAPLGMQALTFLMLVLPVLPSSFGQPAGRLRWLTVAWLAGLGLFVLAVRGLLLWWLLAMPLTAAALGSIPLPQRASTMRAVRAAWLFMLAALPLQAWQARMAMSTPGHPLPTPPLPHPEAAALEPVVAWLQCVTAGDVVATAAVGAHATTVFNYGSYLAWRVPSLSWSVDGRTIFPDSVSRAEAEQGRAGSRWHPPYGSAVAVVLPPWHVTGHLLDGDSAFVRVPLSRAGGTPERSTAHLWARRSWMEAVGPKSGRNACGNGA
;
A
#
# COMPACT_ATOMS: atom_id res chain seq x y z
N MET A 1 2.70 3.18 -23.89
CA MET A 1 3.02 3.28 -22.45
C MET A 1 1.77 3.35 -21.58
N LEU A 2 0.86 4.32 -21.80
CA LEU A 2 -0.38 4.39 -21.02
C LEU A 2 -1.16 3.05 -21.06
N ALA A 3 -1.44 2.55 -22.27
CA ALA A 3 -2.13 1.27 -22.44
C ALA A 3 -1.40 0.09 -21.75
N ALA A 4 -0.07 0.01 -21.92
CA ALA A 4 0.73 -1.04 -21.27
C ALA A 4 0.64 -0.93 -19.73
N GLY A 5 0.75 0.27 -19.16
CA GLY A 5 0.62 0.48 -17.72
C GLY A 5 -0.76 0.14 -17.18
N VAL A 6 -1.82 0.59 -17.84
CA VAL A 6 -3.20 0.30 -17.48
C VAL A 6 -3.49 -1.21 -17.54
N VAL A 7 -3.06 -1.89 -18.62
CA VAL A 7 -3.21 -3.35 -18.75
C VAL A 7 -2.40 -4.09 -17.71
N THR A 8 -1.15 -3.67 -17.47
CA THR A 8 -0.31 -4.27 -16.41
C THR A 8 -0.98 -4.16 -15.05
N ALA A 9 -1.48 -2.98 -14.68
CA ALA A 9 -2.15 -2.76 -13.41
C ALA A 9 -3.45 -3.56 -13.28
N TRP A 10 -4.24 -3.65 -14.35
CA TRP A 10 -5.44 -4.49 -14.39
C TRP A 10 -5.12 -5.97 -14.19
N LEU A 11 -4.03 -6.45 -14.75
CA LEU A 11 -3.59 -7.84 -14.67
C LEU A 11 -2.78 -8.15 -13.40
N SER A 12 -2.32 -7.13 -12.67
CA SER A 12 -1.53 -7.33 -11.45
C SER A 12 -2.34 -8.07 -10.37
N PRO A 13 -1.71 -8.96 -9.59
CA PRO A 13 -2.36 -9.56 -8.45
C PRO A 13 -2.67 -8.48 -7.41
N LEU A 14 -3.85 -8.59 -6.79
CA LEU A 14 -4.27 -7.66 -5.73
C LEU A 14 -3.86 -8.15 -4.34
N ALA A 15 -3.04 -9.20 -4.27
CA ALA A 15 -2.65 -9.84 -3.04
C ALA A 15 -1.70 -8.96 -2.22
N ASP A 16 -2.28 -8.26 -1.25
CA ASP A 16 -1.57 -7.44 -0.27
C ASP A 16 -2.13 -7.71 1.12
N ALA A 17 -1.25 -7.86 2.11
CA ALA A 17 -1.66 -8.16 3.48
C ALA A 17 -2.47 -7.02 4.13
N ASP A 18 -2.25 -5.78 3.71
CA ASP A 18 -2.90 -4.59 4.28
C ASP A 18 -4.21 -4.22 3.57
N LEU A 19 -4.39 -4.63 2.30
CA LEU A 19 -5.56 -4.25 1.53
C LEU A 19 -6.90 -4.65 2.18
N PRO A 20 -7.05 -5.83 2.81
CA PRO A 20 -8.27 -6.19 3.52
C PRO A 20 -8.61 -5.22 4.66
N LEU A 21 -7.61 -4.72 5.38
CA LEU A 21 -7.83 -3.71 6.40
C LEU A 21 -8.30 -2.39 5.81
N HIS A 22 -7.69 -1.94 4.70
CA HIS A 22 -8.16 -0.74 4.00
C HIS A 22 -9.60 -0.89 3.51
N LEU A 23 -10.00 -2.08 3.06
CA LEU A 23 -11.40 -2.40 2.73
C LEU A 23 -12.29 -2.32 3.96
N ARG A 24 -11.86 -2.88 5.10
CA ARG A 24 -12.63 -2.84 6.35
C ARG A 24 -12.83 -1.41 6.85
N ILE A 25 -11.79 -0.59 6.82
CA ILE A 25 -11.88 0.82 7.22
C ILE A 25 -12.77 1.61 6.24
N GLY A 26 -12.63 1.37 4.94
CA GLY A 26 -13.50 1.98 3.94
C GLY A 26 -14.98 1.61 4.13
N ASP A 27 -15.29 0.38 4.51
CA ASP A 27 -16.64 -0.04 4.85
C ASP A 27 -17.15 0.65 6.13
N LEU A 28 -16.32 0.79 7.15
CA LEU A 28 -16.65 1.56 8.34
C LEU A 28 -16.98 3.01 8.00
N LEU A 29 -16.16 3.66 7.17
CA LEU A 29 -16.39 5.04 6.73
C LEU A 29 -17.69 5.20 5.93
N ARG A 30 -18.14 4.17 5.22
CA ARG A 30 -19.42 4.17 4.50
C ARG A 30 -20.63 4.02 5.39
N THR A 31 -20.48 3.32 6.51
CA THR A 31 -21.62 2.89 7.38
C THR A 31 -21.69 3.67 8.68
N SER A 32 -20.66 4.44 9.03
CA SER A 32 -20.61 5.25 10.26
C SER A 32 -21.19 6.64 10.03
N ASP A 33 -21.85 7.18 11.03
CA ASP A 33 -22.42 8.53 11.03
C ASP A 33 -21.38 9.64 11.27
N GLY A 34 -20.09 9.32 11.25
CA GLY A 34 -19.02 10.30 11.48
C GLY A 34 -17.60 9.74 11.24
N TRP A 35 -16.63 10.62 11.46
CA TRP A 35 -15.22 10.27 11.31
C TRP A 35 -14.71 9.57 12.58
N PRO A 36 -14.09 8.37 12.46
CA PRO A 36 -13.61 7.63 13.63
C PRO A 36 -12.42 8.35 14.29
N HIS A 37 -12.47 8.50 15.60
CA HIS A 37 -11.39 9.05 16.44
C HIS A 37 -10.85 8.03 17.44
N LEU A 38 -11.50 6.87 17.54
CA LEU A 38 -11.13 5.77 18.42
C LEU A 38 -10.97 4.49 17.62
N GLU A 39 -10.18 3.58 18.14
CA GLU A 39 -9.87 2.28 17.54
C GLU A 39 -11.13 1.44 17.27
N PRO A 40 -11.48 1.20 15.99
CA PRO A 40 -12.73 0.53 15.64
C PRO A 40 -12.60 -0.96 15.35
N VAL A 41 -11.38 -1.51 15.25
CA VAL A 41 -11.14 -2.86 14.72
C VAL A 41 -10.54 -3.79 15.77
N SER A 42 -9.53 -3.32 16.51
CA SER A 42 -8.77 -4.15 17.44
C SER A 42 -9.21 -3.96 18.88
N TRP A 43 -9.60 -5.07 19.55
CA TRP A 43 -9.98 -5.03 20.97
C TRP A 43 -8.79 -4.77 21.89
N THR A 44 -7.57 -5.13 21.50
CA THR A 44 -6.36 -4.86 22.32
C THR A 44 -6.04 -3.37 22.38
N ARG A 45 -6.65 -2.57 21.51
CA ARG A 45 -6.52 -1.12 21.48
C ARG A 45 -7.86 -0.39 21.63
N ALA A 46 -8.90 -1.09 22.06
CA ALA A 46 -10.22 -0.50 22.23
C ALA A 46 -10.16 0.79 23.06
N GLY A 47 -10.78 1.85 22.55
CA GLY A 47 -10.77 3.17 23.18
C GLY A 47 -9.48 3.98 23.02
N ALA A 48 -8.44 3.44 22.37
CA ALA A 48 -7.24 4.21 22.05
C ALA A 48 -7.52 5.21 20.91
N PRO A 49 -6.85 6.38 20.90
CA PRO A 49 -6.95 7.31 19.78
C PRO A 49 -6.55 6.64 18.46
N TRP A 50 -7.40 6.82 17.46
CA TRP A 50 -7.15 6.35 16.10
C TRP A 50 -7.86 7.24 15.09
N TYR A 51 -7.28 7.39 13.89
CA TYR A 51 -7.77 8.28 12.83
C TYR A 51 -7.58 7.62 11.48
N ALA A 52 -8.61 7.65 10.64
CA ALA A 52 -8.55 7.16 9.25
C ALA A 52 -7.87 8.21 8.34
N TYR A 53 -6.62 8.51 8.57
CA TYR A 53 -5.91 9.57 7.81
C TYR A 53 -5.77 9.25 6.30
N SER A 54 -5.86 7.99 5.93
CA SER A 54 -5.88 7.53 4.53
C SER A 54 -7.32 7.32 4.00
N TRP A 55 -8.29 8.03 4.55
CA TRP A 55 -9.70 7.78 4.33
C TRP A 55 -10.11 7.78 2.86
N LEU A 56 -9.54 8.66 2.03
CA LEU A 56 -9.92 8.81 0.63
C LEU A 56 -9.65 7.54 -0.20
N PRO A 57 -8.42 6.98 -0.25
CA PRO A 57 -8.19 5.71 -0.92
C PRO A 57 -8.95 4.55 -0.28
N GLU A 58 -9.07 4.48 1.05
CA GLU A 58 -9.80 3.41 1.74
C GLU A 58 -11.28 3.39 1.36
N TRP A 59 -11.90 4.57 1.31
CA TRP A 59 -13.27 4.72 0.84
C TRP A 59 -13.41 4.32 -0.64
N LEU A 60 -12.49 4.75 -1.50
CA LEU A 60 -12.48 4.37 -2.92
C LEU A 60 -12.35 2.87 -3.11
N TYR A 61 -11.50 2.19 -2.32
CA TYR A 61 -11.33 0.73 -2.37
C TYR A 61 -12.61 0.01 -1.97
N ALA A 62 -13.24 0.43 -0.88
CA ALA A 62 -14.51 -0.15 -0.45
C ALA A 62 -15.63 0.07 -1.49
N GLN A 63 -15.69 1.24 -2.14
CA GLN A 63 -16.64 1.50 -3.22
C GLN A 63 -16.35 0.60 -4.43
N ALA A 64 -15.10 0.51 -4.86
CA ALA A 64 -14.71 -0.33 -5.99
C ALA A 64 -15.00 -1.81 -5.71
N TRP A 65 -14.75 -2.27 -4.50
CA TRP A 65 -15.10 -3.62 -4.07
C TRP A 65 -16.60 -3.86 -4.05
N ALA A 66 -17.38 -2.93 -3.49
CA ALA A 66 -18.83 -3.05 -3.44
C ALA A 66 -19.48 -3.08 -4.83
N LEU A 67 -18.90 -2.36 -5.80
CA LEU A 67 -19.41 -2.30 -7.18
C LEU A 67 -19.14 -3.58 -7.98
N ALA A 68 -17.93 -4.13 -7.88
CA ALA A 68 -17.50 -5.24 -8.75
C ALA A 68 -16.45 -6.17 -8.10
N GLY A 69 -16.38 -6.24 -6.78
CA GLY A 69 -15.45 -7.10 -6.07
C GLY A 69 -13.99 -6.86 -6.48
N ALA A 70 -13.26 -7.95 -6.66
CA ALA A 70 -11.87 -7.89 -7.08
C ALA A 70 -11.66 -7.24 -8.46
N ALA A 71 -12.64 -7.36 -9.37
CA ALA A 71 -12.58 -6.67 -10.67
C ALA A 71 -12.68 -5.15 -10.52
N GLY A 72 -13.53 -4.67 -9.59
CA GLY A 72 -13.62 -3.25 -9.24
C GLY A 72 -12.29 -2.69 -8.73
N LEU A 73 -11.63 -3.42 -7.83
CA LEU A 73 -10.30 -3.04 -7.33
C LEU A 73 -9.25 -3.03 -8.44
N ALA A 74 -9.23 -4.04 -9.31
CA ALA A 74 -8.31 -4.08 -10.45
C ALA A 74 -8.55 -2.89 -11.39
N GLY A 75 -9.82 -2.53 -11.64
CA GLY A 75 -10.21 -1.36 -12.41
C GLY A 75 -9.72 -0.06 -11.77
N LEU A 76 -9.93 0.10 -10.48
CA LEU A 76 -9.45 1.27 -9.75
C LEU A 76 -7.92 1.36 -9.79
N HIS A 77 -7.20 0.24 -9.60
CA HIS A 77 -5.73 0.20 -9.71
C HIS A 77 -5.28 0.64 -11.11
N ALA A 78 -5.93 0.15 -12.16
CA ALA A 78 -5.64 0.55 -13.54
C ALA A 78 -5.87 2.05 -13.78
N VAL A 79 -6.95 2.62 -13.24
CA VAL A 79 -7.26 4.06 -13.31
C VAL A 79 -6.20 4.88 -12.58
N LEU A 80 -5.83 4.50 -11.35
CA LEU A 80 -4.81 5.21 -10.57
C LEU A 80 -3.44 5.15 -11.25
N THR A 81 -3.07 4.00 -11.82
CA THR A 81 -1.84 3.84 -12.61
C THR A 81 -1.85 4.74 -13.84
N GLY A 82 -2.97 4.75 -14.57
CA GLY A 82 -3.14 5.63 -15.73
C GLY A 82 -3.02 7.11 -15.37
N ALA A 83 -3.64 7.52 -14.27
CA ALA A 83 -3.57 8.89 -13.75
C ALA A 83 -2.12 9.29 -13.37
N SER A 84 -1.37 8.39 -12.73
CA SER A 84 0.04 8.63 -12.41
C SER A 84 0.89 8.81 -13.68
N ILE A 85 0.72 7.96 -14.68
CA ILE A 85 1.42 8.08 -15.98
C ILE A 85 1.09 9.41 -16.66
N LEU A 86 -0.18 9.81 -16.67
CA LEU A 86 -0.61 11.07 -17.26
C LEU A 86 -0.06 12.29 -16.52
N ALA A 87 -0.01 12.25 -15.19
CA ALA A 87 0.57 13.30 -14.37
C ALA A 87 2.08 13.45 -14.64
N VAL A 88 2.82 12.35 -14.73
CA VAL A 88 4.25 12.36 -15.12
C VAL A 88 4.43 12.86 -16.55
N TRP A 89 3.56 12.45 -17.47
CA TRP A 89 3.61 12.89 -18.86
C TRP A 89 3.36 14.41 -18.98
N ASP A 90 2.43 14.97 -18.23
CA ASP A 90 2.17 16.42 -18.19
C ASP A 90 3.41 17.19 -17.74
N VAL A 91 4.11 16.71 -16.69
CA VAL A 91 5.40 17.29 -16.26
C VAL A 91 6.43 17.21 -17.36
N ALA A 92 6.58 16.05 -18.00
CA ALA A 92 7.55 15.83 -19.06
C ALA A 92 7.34 16.78 -20.26
N HIS A 93 6.08 16.99 -20.63
CA HIS A 93 5.71 17.88 -21.73
C HIS A 93 6.00 19.36 -21.37
N ARG A 94 5.62 19.80 -20.20
CA ARG A 94 5.80 21.19 -19.75
C ARG A 94 7.25 21.55 -19.45
N ASP A 95 8.01 20.63 -18.92
CA ASP A 95 9.42 20.82 -18.61
C ASP A 95 10.33 20.53 -19.82
N ALA A 96 9.70 20.36 -20.99
CA ALA A 96 10.36 20.14 -22.28
C ALA A 96 11.43 19.04 -22.25
N TRP A 97 11.11 17.90 -21.62
CA TRP A 97 12.00 16.75 -21.63
C TRP A 97 12.20 16.24 -23.05
N SER A 98 13.38 15.73 -23.33
CA SER A 98 13.59 15.07 -24.61
C SER A 98 12.63 13.88 -24.76
N VAL A 99 12.23 13.57 -25.99
CA VAL A 99 11.34 12.43 -26.28
C VAL A 99 11.89 11.13 -25.70
N TRP A 100 13.20 10.96 -25.72
CA TRP A 100 13.85 9.79 -25.14
C TRP A 100 13.90 9.84 -23.61
N GLY A 101 14.22 10.97 -23.01
CA GLY A 101 14.16 11.16 -21.56
C GLY A 101 12.79 10.83 -21.03
N THR A 102 11.73 11.31 -21.68
CA THR A 102 10.34 11.00 -21.34
C THR A 102 10.03 9.51 -21.43
N ARG A 103 10.41 8.86 -22.55
CA ARG A 103 10.17 7.42 -22.72
C ARG A 103 10.90 6.57 -21.70
N LEU A 104 12.18 6.84 -21.49
CA LEU A 104 12.99 6.10 -20.53
C LEU A 104 12.46 6.30 -19.12
N PHE A 105 12.14 7.54 -18.72
CA PHE A 105 11.58 7.80 -17.40
C PHE A 105 10.26 7.08 -17.18
N LEU A 106 9.31 7.21 -18.11
CA LEU A 106 8.01 6.54 -18.00
C LEU A 106 8.13 5.01 -17.99
N GLY A 107 9.08 4.44 -18.71
CA GLY A 107 9.30 2.99 -18.69
C GLY A 107 9.88 2.52 -17.35
N LEU A 108 10.86 3.22 -16.82
CA LEU A 108 11.40 2.94 -15.48
C LEU A 108 10.35 3.18 -14.40
N HIS A 109 9.50 4.20 -14.57
CA HIS A 109 8.37 4.44 -13.68
C HIS A 109 7.39 3.27 -13.65
N LEU A 110 7.05 2.70 -14.81
CA LEU A 110 6.21 1.51 -14.89
C LEU A 110 6.85 0.28 -14.26
N VAL A 111 8.15 0.08 -14.46
CA VAL A 111 8.89 -1.02 -13.83
C VAL A 111 8.88 -0.87 -12.31
N LEU A 112 9.22 0.32 -11.80
CA LEU A 112 9.14 0.61 -10.37
C LEU A 112 7.75 0.40 -9.80
N TRP A 113 6.73 0.91 -10.50
CA TRP A 113 5.34 0.75 -10.10
C TRP A 113 4.95 -0.72 -9.97
N THR A 114 5.29 -1.54 -10.96
CA THR A 114 4.95 -2.96 -10.98
C THR A 114 5.68 -3.75 -9.87
N ILE A 115 6.91 -3.36 -9.53
CA ILE A 115 7.73 -4.07 -8.56
C ILE A 115 7.47 -3.59 -7.12
N VAL A 116 7.35 -2.27 -6.92
CA VAL A 116 7.25 -1.66 -5.58
C VAL A 116 5.81 -1.53 -5.11
N GLN A 117 4.85 -1.43 -6.05
CA GLN A 117 3.44 -1.25 -5.76
C GLN A 117 2.59 -2.26 -6.55
N PRO A 118 2.80 -3.59 -6.35
CA PRO A 118 2.04 -4.60 -7.08
C PRO A 118 0.56 -4.63 -6.68
N ALA A 119 0.21 -4.02 -5.55
CA ALA A 119 -1.13 -4.00 -4.99
C ALA A 119 -1.66 -2.58 -4.78
N THR A 120 -2.97 -2.48 -4.54
CA THR A 120 -3.68 -1.21 -4.32
C THR A 120 -3.43 -0.73 -2.89
N ARG A 121 -2.53 0.24 -2.72
CA ARG A 121 -2.18 0.88 -1.44
C ARG A 121 -2.47 2.39 -1.46
N PRO A 122 -2.73 3.02 -0.31
CA PRO A 122 -2.96 4.47 -0.21
C PRO A 122 -1.87 5.34 -0.86
N GLN A 123 -0.62 4.88 -0.85
CA GLN A 123 0.52 5.54 -1.50
C GLN A 123 0.35 5.74 -3.02
N LEU A 124 -0.50 4.97 -3.68
CA LEU A 124 -0.80 5.14 -5.11
C LEU A 124 -1.37 6.53 -5.42
N VAL A 125 -2.20 7.07 -4.53
CA VAL A 125 -2.74 8.43 -4.69
C VAL A 125 -1.65 9.47 -4.50
N LEU A 126 -0.71 9.25 -3.58
CA LEU A 126 0.45 10.13 -3.43
C LEU A 126 1.34 10.13 -4.68
N ALA A 127 1.44 8.98 -5.37
CA ALA A 127 2.16 8.86 -6.62
C ALA A 127 1.48 9.57 -7.82
N ILE A 128 0.25 10.03 -7.66
CA ILE A 128 -0.44 10.94 -8.56
C ILE A 128 -0.23 12.39 -8.08
N ALA A 129 -0.40 12.63 -6.80
CA ALA A 129 -0.36 13.97 -6.22
C ALA A 129 1.02 14.64 -6.36
N VAL A 130 2.12 13.89 -6.18
CA VAL A 130 3.48 14.46 -6.30
C VAL A 130 3.78 14.92 -7.74
N PRO A 131 3.58 14.13 -8.80
CA PRO A 131 3.71 14.64 -10.18
C PRO A 131 2.76 15.79 -10.49
N MET A 132 1.53 15.78 -9.99
CA MET A 132 0.61 16.93 -10.14
C MET A 132 1.18 18.20 -9.49
N ALA A 133 1.80 18.09 -8.31
CA ALA A 133 2.44 19.24 -7.66
C ALA A 133 3.64 19.76 -8.47
N TRP A 134 4.43 18.89 -9.11
CA TRP A 134 5.45 19.30 -10.09
C TRP A 134 4.83 20.02 -11.30
N GLY A 135 3.75 19.50 -11.87
CA GLY A 135 3.00 20.13 -12.95
C GLY A 135 2.42 21.49 -12.55
N ALA A 136 1.95 21.64 -11.32
CA ALA A 136 1.48 22.89 -10.75
C ALA A 136 2.61 23.93 -10.63
N ALA A 137 3.78 23.51 -10.11
CA ALA A 137 4.95 24.39 -9.99
C ALA A 137 5.43 24.88 -11.37
N LEU A 138 5.42 24.03 -12.41
CA LEU A 138 5.75 24.40 -13.77
C LEU A 138 4.77 25.44 -14.34
N ARG A 139 3.45 25.23 -14.13
CA ARG A 139 2.42 26.21 -14.58
C ARG A 139 2.60 27.56 -13.90
N LEU A 140 2.85 27.59 -12.62
CA LEU A 140 3.10 28.82 -11.89
C LEU A 140 4.38 29.52 -12.36
N ARG A 141 5.44 28.75 -12.64
CA ARG A 141 6.67 29.27 -13.25
C ARG A 141 6.39 29.97 -14.59
N ASP A 142 5.52 29.36 -15.41
CA ASP A 142 5.20 29.84 -16.74
C ASP A 142 4.11 30.93 -16.76
N GLY A 143 3.61 31.35 -15.58
CA GLY A 143 2.63 32.44 -15.42
C GLY A 143 1.16 31.99 -15.48
N GLU A 144 0.87 30.71 -15.60
CA GLU A 144 -0.49 30.14 -15.56
C GLU A 144 -1.02 30.07 -14.12
N THR A 145 -1.17 31.24 -13.47
CA THR A 145 -1.38 31.33 -12.02
C THR A 145 -2.62 30.55 -11.54
N LEU A 146 -3.77 30.73 -12.21
CA LEU A 146 -5.03 30.10 -11.80
C LEU A 146 -4.95 28.58 -11.92
N TRP A 147 -4.49 28.07 -13.05
CA TRP A 147 -4.37 26.63 -13.30
C TRP A 147 -3.30 25.99 -12.41
N GLY A 148 -2.17 26.66 -12.21
CA GLY A 148 -1.11 26.20 -11.34
C GLY A 148 -1.54 26.13 -9.89
N ALA A 149 -2.18 27.19 -9.37
CA ALA A 149 -2.70 27.20 -7.99
C ALA A 149 -3.81 26.16 -7.78
N GLY A 150 -4.76 26.05 -8.73
CA GLY A 150 -5.83 25.06 -8.66
C GLY A 150 -5.28 23.62 -8.65
N MET A 151 -4.26 23.35 -9.46
CA MET A 151 -3.61 22.03 -9.51
C MET A 151 -2.80 21.75 -8.24
N ALA A 152 -2.11 22.74 -7.66
CA ALA A 152 -1.42 22.61 -6.38
C ALA A 152 -2.40 22.32 -5.24
N LEU A 153 -3.54 23.03 -5.20
CA LEU A 153 -4.62 22.81 -4.25
C LEU A 153 -5.14 21.36 -4.35
N LEU A 154 -5.49 20.91 -5.55
CA LEU A 154 -6.01 19.56 -5.78
C LEU A 154 -4.97 18.48 -5.41
N ALA A 155 -3.72 18.64 -5.80
CA ALA A 155 -2.64 17.72 -5.44
C ALA A 155 -2.47 17.62 -3.92
N ALA A 156 -2.54 18.75 -3.23
CA ALA A 156 -2.44 18.82 -1.76
C ALA A 156 -3.65 18.15 -1.07
N MET A 157 -4.87 18.36 -1.58
CA MET A 157 -6.09 17.70 -1.10
C MET A 157 -6.00 16.17 -1.26
N LEU A 158 -5.55 15.68 -2.41
CA LEU A 158 -5.34 14.26 -2.65
C LEU A 158 -4.29 13.69 -1.70
N ALA A 159 -3.17 14.38 -1.52
CA ALA A 159 -2.06 13.91 -0.70
C ALA A 159 -2.41 13.82 0.80
N VAL A 160 -3.00 14.88 1.39
CA VAL A 160 -3.32 14.94 2.83
C VAL A 160 -4.36 13.90 3.26
N ASN A 161 -5.28 13.55 2.35
CA ASN A 161 -6.34 12.58 2.60
C ASN A 161 -5.93 11.13 2.22
N SER A 162 -4.68 10.93 1.82
CA SER A 162 -4.21 9.63 1.35
C SER A 162 -3.01 9.09 2.09
N HIS A 163 -2.09 9.94 2.57
CA HIS A 163 -0.87 9.44 3.19
C HIS A 163 -0.17 10.50 4.07
N LEU A 164 0.46 10.06 5.15
CA LEU A 164 1.19 10.94 6.08
C LEU A 164 2.40 11.67 5.46
N LEU A 165 2.93 11.19 4.35
CA LEU A 165 4.00 11.86 3.63
C LEU A 165 3.52 12.98 2.70
N PHE A 166 2.27 13.46 2.85
CA PHE A 166 1.73 14.58 2.11
C PHE A 166 2.59 15.86 2.12
N PRO A 167 3.40 16.18 3.16
CA PRO A 167 4.25 17.36 3.14
C PRO A 167 5.29 17.37 2.01
N LEU A 168 5.61 16.20 1.42
CA LEU A 168 6.48 16.09 0.24
C LEU A 168 5.92 16.84 -0.98
N GLY A 169 4.61 17.09 -1.01
CA GLY A 169 3.97 17.94 -2.02
C GLY A 169 4.49 19.39 -2.08
N LEU A 170 5.23 19.86 -1.05
CA LEU A 170 5.92 21.15 -1.08
C LEU A 170 7.23 21.15 -1.86
N ALA A 171 7.88 19.98 -2.01
CA ALA A 171 9.19 19.89 -2.66
C ALA A 171 9.21 20.47 -4.09
N PRO A 172 8.16 20.34 -4.93
CA PRO A 172 8.10 21.00 -6.23
C PRO A 172 8.24 22.52 -6.21
N GLY A 173 7.92 23.18 -5.10
CA GLY A 173 8.16 24.62 -4.92
C GLY A 173 9.63 25.01 -5.06
N LEU A 174 10.57 24.07 -4.82
CA LEU A 174 12.01 24.24 -5.04
C LEU A 174 12.33 24.57 -6.52
N LEU A 175 11.52 24.08 -7.47
CA LEU A 175 11.69 24.43 -8.89
C LEU A 175 11.39 25.91 -9.14
N ILE A 176 10.36 26.47 -8.51
CA ILE A 176 10.01 27.90 -8.62
C ILE A 176 11.15 28.75 -8.06
N LEU A 177 11.73 28.32 -6.94
CA LEU A 177 12.93 28.96 -6.39
C LEU A 177 14.13 28.86 -7.31
N ALA A 178 14.35 27.69 -7.91
CA ALA A 178 15.45 27.45 -8.84
C ALA A 178 15.38 28.33 -10.08
N GLU A 179 14.19 28.63 -10.53
CA GLU A 179 13.91 29.43 -11.71
C GLU A 179 13.27 30.78 -11.40
N ALA A 180 13.55 31.34 -10.21
CA ALA A 180 12.93 32.58 -9.71
C ALA A 180 13.11 33.79 -10.67
N LYS A 181 14.11 33.78 -11.53
CA LYS A 181 14.29 34.83 -12.56
C LYS A 181 13.26 34.72 -13.71
N ARG A 182 12.66 33.53 -13.92
CA ARG A 182 11.64 33.27 -14.93
C ARG A 182 10.23 33.31 -14.35
N ALA A 183 10.09 32.86 -13.11
CA ALA A 183 8.81 32.79 -12.46
C ALA A 183 8.25 34.18 -12.13
N PRO A 184 6.94 34.43 -12.31
CA PRO A 184 6.29 35.67 -11.86
C PRO A 184 6.50 35.91 -10.36
N ARG A 185 6.54 37.18 -9.99
CA ARG A 185 6.53 37.56 -8.56
C ARG A 185 5.28 36.99 -7.90
N GLY A 186 5.45 36.27 -6.80
CA GLY A 186 4.34 35.64 -6.09
C GLY A 186 4.01 34.20 -6.51
N ALA A 187 4.62 33.63 -7.57
CA ALA A 187 4.38 32.25 -7.98
C ALA A 187 4.63 31.24 -6.84
N LEU A 188 5.72 31.42 -6.10
CA LEU A 188 6.02 30.60 -4.92
C LEU A 188 4.98 30.76 -3.83
N VAL A 189 4.57 32.00 -3.56
CA VAL A 189 3.53 32.30 -2.56
C VAL A 189 2.22 31.65 -2.96
N ALA A 190 1.83 31.75 -4.25
CA ALA A 190 0.62 31.10 -4.76
C ALA A 190 0.71 29.56 -4.64
N PHE A 191 1.86 28.95 -4.92
CA PHE A 191 2.08 27.51 -4.77
C PHE A 191 1.93 27.08 -3.32
N VAL A 192 2.64 27.74 -2.41
CA VAL A 192 2.63 27.40 -0.97
C VAL A 192 1.25 27.64 -0.38
N ALA A 193 0.62 28.77 -0.67
CA ALA A 193 -0.71 29.10 -0.17
C ALA A 193 -1.77 28.10 -0.65
N ALA A 194 -1.76 27.76 -1.94
CA ALA A 194 -2.68 26.75 -2.49
C ALA A 194 -2.44 25.36 -1.87
N THR A 195 -1.18 24.96 -1.66
CA THR A 195 -0.84 23.71 -1.01
C THR A 195 -1.32 23.67 0.44
N LEU A 196 -1.04 24.71 1.22
CA LEU A 196 -1.50 24.81 2.62
C LEU A 196 -3.03 24.82 2.71
N LEU A 197 -3.71 25.56 1.82
CA LEU A 197 -5.16 25.55 1.74
C LEU A 197 -5.70 24.16 1.40
N GLY A 198 -5.04 23.42 0.50
CA GLY A 198 -5.39 22.05 0.16
C GLY A 198 -5.26 21.11 1.36
N TRP A 199 -4.27 21.31 2.22
CA TRP A 199 -4.13 20.52 3.45
C TRP A 199 -5.24 20.80 4.48
N CYS A 200 -5.89 21.96 4.41
CA CYS A 200 -7.06 22.24 5.24
C CYS A 200 -8.29 21.41 4.83
N ALA A 201 -8.30 20.79 3.66
CA ALA A 201 -9.41 19.99 3.17
C ALA A 201 -9.34 18.53 3.65
N THR A 202 -9.09 18.32 4.93
CA THR A 202 -9.15 17.03 5.60
C THR A 202 -10.10 17.08 6.79
N PRO A 203 -10.87 16.00 7.08
CA PRO A 203 -11.72 15.94 8.26
C PRO A 203 -10.93 15.99 9.58
N TYR A 204 -9.63 15.73 9.53
CA TYR A 204 -8.74 15.66 10.69
C TYR A 204 -7.74 16.82 10.78
N LEU A 205 -8.10 18.02 10.31
CA LEU A 205 -7.19 19.16 10.24
C LEU A 205 -6.50 19.45 11.59
N PHE A 206 -7.28 19.51 12.66
CA PHE A 206 -6.77 19.85 14.00
C PHE A 206 -6.06 18.70 14.69
N GLU A 207 -6.33 17.49 14.24
CA GLU A 207 -5.74 16.24 14.75
C GLU A 207 -4.44 15.85 14.01
N LEU A 208 -4.11 16.51 12.88
CA LEU A 208 -2.90 16.18 12.12
C LEU A 208 -1.63 16.09 13.00
N PRO A 209 -1.35 17.01 13.95
CA PRO A 209 -0.19 16.88 14.83
C PRO A 209 -0.24 15.60 15.70
N ALA A 210 -1.42 15.25 16.22
CA ALA A 210 -1.60 14.04 17.01
C ALA A 210 -1.45 12.77 16.14
N ILE A 211 -1.96 12.79 14.91
CA ILE A 211 -1.81 11.71 13.95
C ILE A 211 -0.33 11.49 13.62
N PHE A 212 0.41 12.56 13.37
CA PHE A 212 1.86 12.47 13.17
C PHE A 212 2.56 11.89 14.40
N ALA A 213 2.30 12.43 15.59
CA ALA A 213 2.90 11.96 16.82
C ALA A 213 2.61 10.48 17.06
N LEU A 214 1.36 10.04 16.88
CA LEU A 214 0.95 8.64 17.03
C LEU A 214 1.69 7.74 16.06
N ASN A 215 1.72 8.08 14.79
CA ASN A 215 2.32 7.23 13.76
C ASN A 215 3.85 7.25 13.79
N PHE A 216 4.48 8.37 14.12
CA PHE A 216 5.95 8.43 14.22
C PHE A 216 6.47 7.85 15.53
N ALA A 217 5.72 7.93 16.64
CA ALA A 217 6.11 7.31 17.89
C ALA A 217 5.99 5.78 17.85
N THR A 218 4.98 5.26 17.16
CA THR A 218 4.71 3.81 17.07
C THR A 218 5.38 3.16 15.86
N ASN A 219 5.54 3.90 14.77
CA ASN A 219 6.31 3.47 13.58
C ASN A 219 7.80 3.72 13.72
N ALA A 220 8.34 3.59 14.88
CA ALA A 220 9.71 3.98 15.07
C ALA A 220 10.60 3.45 13.94
N LEU A 221 11.07 4.37 13.11
CA LEU A 221 12.36 4.23 12.42
C LEU A 221 13.44 3.70 13.38
N PHE A 222 13.13 3.67 14.66
CA PHE A 222 13.99 3.38 15.81
C PHE A 222 13.44 2.34 16.79
N GLY A 223 12.26 1.73 16.53
CA GLY A 223 11.58 0.78 17.42
C GLY A 223 11.10 -0.51 16.73
N ALA A 224 9.98 -1.06 17.20
CA ALA A 224 9.40 -2.33 16.74
C ALA A 224 9.03 -2.36 15.24
N GLY A 225 8.76 -1.21 14.63
CA GLY A 225 8.59 -1.11 13.19
C GLY A 225 9.81 -1.55 12.37
N ALA A 226 11.00 -1.60 12.97
CA ALA A 226 12.19 -2.16 12.33
C ALA A 226 12.10 -3.67 12.02
N ALA A 227 11.13 -4.37 12.60
CA ALA A 227 10.88 -5.77 12.33
C ALA A 227 10.03 -6.01 11.07
N ILE A 228 9.37 -4.98 10.56
CA ILE A 228 8.59 -5.03 9.32
C ILE A 228 9.54 -4.81 8.15
N GLN A 229 9.59 -5.76 7.22
CA GLN A 229 10.52 -5.73 6.09
C GLN A 229 10.45 -4.42 5.26
N GLU A 230 9.28 -3.81 5.15
CA GLU A 230 9.07 -2.54 4.43
C GLU A 230 9.69 -1.33 5.14
N HIS A 231 9.95 -1.44 6.45
CA HIS A 231 10.62 -0.42 7.25
C HIS A 231 12.12 -0.63 7.35
N GLU A 232 12.64 -1.68 6.73
CA GLU A 232 14.07 -1.93 6.69
C GLU A 232 14.78 -0.74 6.02
N PRO A 233 15.91 -0.26 6.60
CA PRO A 233 16.73 0.76 5.97
C PRO A 233 17.12 0.35 4.55
N GLY A 234 16.98 1.27 3.58
CA GLY A 234 17.19 0.98 2.16
C GLY A 234 18.59 0.45 1.84
N PHE A 235 19.62 0.87 2.58
CA PHE A 235 21.00 0.35 2.39
C PHE A 235 21.11 -1.11 2.82
N ARG A 236 20.44 -1.53 3.88
CA ARG A 236 20.41 -2.92 4.35
C ARG A 236 19.61 -3.79 3.38
N TRP A 237 18.42 -3.34 3.00
CA TRP A 237 17.62 -4.01 1.97
C TRP A 237 18.40 -4.19 0.66
N PHE A 238 19.16 -3.16 0.24
CA PHE A 238 19.95 -3.21 -0.98
C PHE A 238 20.92 -4.40 -1.02
N THR A 239 21.48 -4.82 0.12
CA THR A 239 22.46 -5.92 0.17
C THR A 239 21.89 -7.29 -0.16
N HIS A 240 20.58 -7.49 0.01
CA HIS A 240 19.90 -8.76 -0.27
C HIS A 240 18.75 -8.65 -1.29
N ALA A 241 18.50 -7.45 -1.81
CA ALA A 241 17.50 -7.23 -2.85
C ALA A 241 17.85 -8.02 -4.14
N PRO A 242 16.85 -8.42 -4.94
CA PRO A 242 17.10 -9.00 -6.24
C PRO A 242 18.02 -8.12 -7.11
N LEU A 243 18.90 -8.72 -7.90
CA LEU A 243 19.91 -7.99 -8.70
C LEU A 243 19.30 -6.88 -9.58
N GLY A 244 18.11 -7.12 -10.15
CA GLY A 244 17.40 -6.11 -10.94
C GLY A 244 17.02 -4.88 -10.12
N MET A 245 16.63 -5.07 -8.85
CA MET A 245 16.30 -3.97 -7.93
C MET A 245 17.54 -3.24 -7.45
N GLN A 246 18.65 -3.95 -7.22
CA GLN A 246 19.94 -3.34 -6.92
C GLN A 246 20.39 -2.46 -8.09
N ALA A 247 20.32 -2.96 -9.32
CA ALA A 247 20.68 -2.22 -10.52
C ALA A 247 19.79 -0.97 -10.72
N LEU A 248 18.48 -1.09 -10.51
CA LEU A 248 17.55 0.03 -10.60
C LEU A 248 17.83 1.09 -9.52
N THR A 249 18.06 0.68 -8.28
CA THR A 249 18.40 1.59 -7.17
C THR A 249 19.73 2.29 -7.43
N PHE A 250 20.74 1.55 -7.92
CA PHE A 250 22.03 2.13 -8.31
C PHE A 250 21.87 3.15 -9.45
N LEU A 251 21.03 2.83 -10.44
CA LEU A 251 20.72 3.75 -11.53
C LEU A 251 20.07 5.04 -11.00
N MET A 252 19.15 4.95 -10.05
CA MET A 252 18.54 6.12 -9.40
C MET A 252 19.52 6.95 -8.57
N LEU A 253 20.58 6.33 -8.05
CA LEU A 253 21.67 7.05 -7.38
C LEU A 253 22.57 7.79 -8.36
N VAL A 254 22.94 7.16 -9.45
CA VAL A 254 23.96 7.66 -10.38
C VAL A 254 23.38 8.66 -11.38
N LEU A 255 22.19 8.38 -11.95
CA LEU A 255 21.59 9.22 -13.00
C LEU A 255 21.50 10.71 -12.63
N PRO A 256 21.05 11.09 -11.42
CA PRO A 256 20.94 12.50 -11.06
C PRO A 256 22.27 13.23 -10.89
N VAL A 257 23.38 12.49 -10.75
CA VAL A 257 24.72 13.08 -10.67
C VAL A 257 25.27 13.45 -12.05
N LEU A 258 24.80 12.77 -13.09
CA LEU A 258 25.24 13.01 -14.47
C LEU A 258 24.88 14.41 -15.04
N PRO A 259 23.73 15.03 -14.71
CA PRO A 259 23.36 16.35 -15.26
C PRO A 259 24.33 17.47 -14.94
N SER A 260 25.14 17.39 -13.89
CA SER A 260 26.18 18.37 -13.60
C SER A 260 27.19 18.49 -14.74
N SER A 261 27.31 17.44 -15.57
CA SER A 261 28.20 17.37 -16.72
C SER A 261 27.53 17.82 -18.04
N PHE A 262 26.21 18.09 -18.03
CA PHE A 262 25.41 18.27 -19.26
C PHE A 262 24.75 19.65 -19.42
N GLY A 263 25.29 20.69 -18.80
CA GLY A 263 24.92 22.07 -19.13
C GLY A 263 23.62 22.60 -18.51
N GLN A 264 23.07 21.95 -17.50
CA GLN A 264 21.94 22.51 -16.75
C GLN A 264 22.36 23.76 -15.97
N PRO A 265 21.50 24.81 -15.86
CA PRO A 265 21.80 26.00 -15.06
C PRO A 265 22.11 25.61 -13.62
N ALA A 266 23.19 26.09 -13.05
CA ALA A 266 23.66 25.74 -11.70
C ALA A 266 22.61 25.97 -10.61
N GLY A 267 21.80 27.02 -10.73
CA GLY A 267 20.69 27.31 -9.79
C GLY A 267 19.62 26.23 -9.80
N ARG A 268 19.22 25.77 -10.99
CA ARG A 268 18.23 24.69 -11.14
C ARG A 268 18.77 23.38 -10.57
N LEU A 269 19.99 23.02 -10.94
CA LEU A 269 20.63 21.80 -10.48
C LEU A 269 20.68 21.74 -8.95
N ARG A 270 21.08 22.83 -8.30
CA ARG A 270 21.16 22.91 -6.84
C ARG A 270 19.85 22.53 -6.14
N TRP A 271 18.72 23.12 -6.53
CA TRP A 271 17.43 22.90 -5.87
C TRP A 271 16.82 21.53 -6.20
N LEU A 272 16.99 21.06 -7.43
CA LEU A 272 16.57 19.72 -7.80
C LEU A 272 17.40 18.65 -7.06
N THR A 273 18.68 18.91 -6.80
CA THR A 273 19.51 18.04 -5.95
C THR A 273 19.00 18.01 -4.51
N VAL A 274 18.51 19.12 -3.96
CA VAL A 274 17.88 19.12 -2.62
C VAL A 274 16.66 18.21 -2.60
N ALA A 275 15.78 18.29 -3.60
CA ALA A 275 14.61 17.40 -3.68
C ALA A 275 15.02 15.91 -3.81
N TRP A 276 16.06 15.63 -4.62
CA TRP A 276 16.63 14.30 -4.76
C TRP A 276 17.21 13.76 -3.44
N LEU A 277 17.99 14.59 -2.73
CA LEU A 277 18.56 14.22 -1.43
C LEU A 277 17.48 13.97 -0.37
N ALA A 278 16.40 14.76 -0.36
CA ALA A 278 15.28 14.53 0.53
C ALA A 278 14.62 13.15 0.25
N GLY A 279 14.41 12.83 -1.02
CA GLY A 279 13.89 11.51 -1.43
C GLY A 279 14.85 10.37 -1.08
N LEU A 280 16.15 10.55 -1.30
CA LEU A 280 17.19 9.59 -0.91
C LEU A 280 17.19 9.35 0.60
N GLY A 281 17.01 10.42 1.40
CA GLY A 281 16.87 10.30 2.85
C GLY A 281 15.71 9.40 3.24
N LEU A 282 14.55 9.52 2.59
CA LEU A 282 13.39 8.66 2.84
C LEU A 282 13.69 7.19 2.52
N PHE A 283 14.39 6.91 1.40
CA PHE A 283 14.79 5.55 1.05
C PHE A 283 15.82 4.98 2.02
N VAL A 284 16.81 5.78 2.43
CA VAL A 284 17.82 5.36 3.42
C VAL A 284 17.15 4.97 4.74
N LEU A 285 16.10 5.71 5.14
CA LEU A 285 15.35 5.44 6.35
C LEU A 285 14.46 4.19 6.23
N ALA A 286 13.80 4.00 5.08
CA ALA A 286 12.93 2.84 4.85
C ALA A 286 12.82 2.52 3.34
N VAL A 287 12.89 1.24 2.97
CA VAL A 287 12.81 0.80 1.56
C VAL A 287 11.53 1.27 0.85
N ARG A 288 10.42 1.36 1.56
CA ARG A 288 9.16 1.89 1.01
C ARG A 288 9.25 3.34 0.54
N GLY A 289 10.30 4.08 0.92
CA GLY A 289 10.60 5.41 0.39
C GLY A 289 11.09 5.43 -1.06
N LEU A 290 11.38 4.28 -1.67
CA LEU A 290 11.95 4.17 -3.01
C LEU A 290 11.09 4.83 -4.09
N LEU A 291 9.78 4.60 -4.08
CA LEU A 291 8.87 5.24 -5.04
C LEU A 291 8.82 6.76 -4.87
N LEU A 292 8.78 7.23 -3.63
CA LEU A 292 8.75 8.67 -3.33
C LEU A 292 10.06 9.35 -3.72
N TRP A 293 11.18 8.68 -3.47
CA TRP A 293 12.47 9.16 -3.97
C TRP A 293 12.48 9.31 -5.49
N TRP A 294 11.98 8.31 -6.24
CA TRP A 294 11.84 8.37 -7.69
C TRP A 294 11.01 9.59 -8.13
N LEU A 295 9.87 9.84 -7.49
CA LEU A 295 8.98 10.95 -7.83
C LEU A 295 9.56 12.32 -7.48
N LEU A 296 10.30 12.44 -6.38
CA LEU A 296 10.98 13.69 -6.00
C LEU A 296 12.19 13.96 -6.90
N ALA A 297 12.88 12.93 -7.35
CA ALA A 297 14.01 13.02 -8.26
C ALA A 297 13.61 13.22 -9.73
N MET A 298 12.32 13.16 -10.04
CA MET A 298 11.78 13.07 -11.40
C MET A 298 12.39 14.08 -12.38
N PRO A 299 12.40 15.40 -12.14
CA PRO A 299 12.93 16.35 -13.13
C PRO A 299 14.43 16.19 -13.35
N LEU A 300 15.18 15.85 -12.30
CA LEU A 300 16.63 15.67 -12.36
C LEU A 300 17.00 14.38 -13.11
N THR A 301 16.30 13.29 -12.79
CA THR A 301 16.49 11.98 -13.44
C THR A 301 16.12 12.03 -14.92
N ALA A 302 15.02 12.71 -15.26
CA ALA A 302 14.61 12.87 -16.66
C ALA A 302 15.60 13.72 -17.48
N ALA A 303 16.15 14.76 -16.88
CA ALA A 303 17.20 15.56 -17.50
C ALA A 303 18.45 14.70 -17.79
N ALA A 304 18.84 13.84 -16.85
CA ALA A 304 19.95 12.91 -17.02
C ALA A 304 19.68 11.88 -18.14
N LEU A 305 18.52 11.26 -18.12
CA LEU A 305 18.11 10.29 -19.16
C LEU A 305 18.04 10.93 -20.53
N GLY A 306 17.58 12.21 -20.61
CA GLY A 306 17.51 12.96 -21.86
C GLY A 306 18.87 13.35 -22.44
N SER A 307 19.91 13.41 -21.60
CA SER A 307 21.27 13.74 -22.02
C SER A 307 22.07 12.53 -22.53
N ILE A 308 21.57 11.31 -22.34
CA ILE A 308 22.23 10.10 -22.84
C ILE A 308 22.29 10.17 -24.38
N PRO A 309 23.50 10.14 -25.00
CA PRO A 309 23.63 10.19 -26.43
C PRO A 309 22.98 8.98 -27.10
N LEU A 310 22.08 9.24 -28.03
CA LEU A 310 21.42 8.15 -28.75
C LEU A 310 22.38 7.57 -29.81
N PRO A 311 22.32 6.24 -30.00
CA PRO A 311 23.07 5.60 -31.04
C PRO A 311 22.67 6.19 -32.43
N GLN A 312 23.64 6.68 -33.19
CA GLN A 312 23.37 7.25 -34.53
C GLN A 312 23.14 6.17 -35.59
N ARG A 313 23.62 4.93 -35.33
CA ARG A 313 23.43 3.82 -36.28
C ARG A 313 21.97 3.33 -36.27
N ALA A 314 21.35 3.29 -37.45
CA ALA A 314 19.96 2.88 -37.62
C ALA A 314 19.66 1.46 -37.10
N SER A 315 20.64 0.53 -37.19
CA SER A 315 20.54 -0.83 -36.63
C SER A 315 20.46 -0.83 -35.10
N THR A 316 21.34 -0.06 -34.44
CA THR A 316 21.34 0.06 -32.96
C THR A 316 20.06 0.75 -32.49
N MET A 317 19.56 1.76 -33.20
CA MET A 317 18.29 2.40 -32.87
C MET A 317 17.10 1.46 -33.04
N ARG A 318 17.10 0.57 -34.03
CA ARG A 318 16.08 -0.48 -34.18
C ARG A 318 16.13 -1.46 -33.02
N ALA A 319 17.33 -1.90 -32.62
CA ALA A 319 17.50 -2.79 -31.46
C ALA A 319 17.01 -2.14 -30.16
N VAL A 320 17.31 -0.86 -29.91
CA VAL A 320 16.81 -0.12 -28.73
C VAL A 320 15.28 -0.02 -28.76
N ARG A 321 14.67 0.26 -29.90
CA ARG A 321 13.21 0.29 -30.05
C ARG A 321 12.59 -1.09 -29.80
N ALA A 322 13.19 -2.15 -30.34
CA ALA A 322 12.72 -3.52 -30.14
C ALA A 322 12.81 -3.94 -28.67
N ALA A 323 13.94 -3.65 -28.01
CA ALA A 323 14.09 -3.90 -26.56
C ALA A 323 13.05 -3.15 -25.73
N TRP A 324 12.75 -1.91 -26.09
CA TRP A 324 11.73 -1.11 -25.46
C TRP A 324 10.33 -1.68 -25.62
N LEU A 325 9.95 -2.07 -26.83
CA LEU A 325 8.67 -2.70 -27.13
C LEU A 325 8.55 -4.06 -26.42
N PHE A 326 9.63 -4.84 -26.38
CA PHE A 326 9.69 -6.09 -25.62
C PHE A 326 9.45 -5.86 -24.13
N MET A 327 10.11 -4.86 -23.53
CA MET A 327 9.89 -4.52 -22.11
C MET A 327 8.43 -4.14 -21.85
N LEU A 328 7.83 -3.28 -22.69
CA LEU A 328 6.43 -2.88 -22.55
C LEU A 328 5.44 -4.06 -22.71
N ALA A 329 5.79 -5.06 -23.50
CA ALA A 329 4.99 -6.27 -23.64
C ALA A 329 5.24 -7.28 -22.49
N ALA A 330 6.46 -7.32 -21.97
CA ALA A 330 6.82 -8.21 -20.87
C ALA A 330 6.11 -7.87 -19.55
N LEU A 331 5.90 -6.58 -19.26
CA LEU A 331 5.25 -6.15 -18.01
C LEU A 331 3.83 -6.73 -17.85
N PRO A 332 2.89 -6.57 -18.80
CA PRO A 332 1.57 -7.19 -18.68
C PRO A 332 1.62 -8.72 -18.68
N LEU A 333 2.59 -9.31 -19.39
CA LEU A 333 2.78 -10.77 -19.38
C LEU A 333 3.21 -11.28 -17.99
N GLN A 334 4.15 -10.59 -17.34
CA GLN A 334 4.56 -10.93 -15.97
C GLN A 334 3.41 -10.75 -14.99
N ALA A 335 2.66 -9.65 -15.08
CA ALA A 335 1.47 -9.43 -14.25
C ALA A 335 0.43 -10.53 -14.45
N TRP A 336 0.19 -10.94 -15.70
CA TRP A 336 -0.67 -12.06 -16.04
C TRP A 336 -0.18 -13.37 -15.43
N GLN A 337 1.10 -13.70 -15.59
CA GLN A 337 1.69 -14.93 -15.03
C GLN A 337 1.60 -14.95 -13.49
N ALA A 338 1.91 -13.84 -12.83
CA ALA A 338 1.78 -13.71 -11.38
C ALA A 338 0.32 -13.91 -10.93
N ARG A 339 -0.63 -13.34 -11.67
CA ARG A 339 -2.07 -13.50 -11.41
C ARG A 339 -2.52 -14.95 -11.62
N MET A 340 -2.06 -15.61 -12.68
CA MET A 340 -2.36 -17.01 -12.94
C MET A 340 -1.84 -17.94 -11.84
N ALA A 341 -0.64 -17.68 -11.34
CA ALA A 341 -0.04 -18.44 -10.25
C ALA A 341 -0.82 -18.34 -8.93
N MET A 342 -1.54 -17.23 -8.74
CA MET A 342 -2.37 -16.98 -7.55
C MET A 342 -3.85 -17.31 -7.75
N SER A 343 -4.26 -17.67 -8.96
CA SER A 343 -5.67 -17.97 -9.27
C SER A 343 -6.05 -19.39 -8.85
N THR A 344 -7.32 -19.58 -8.51
CA THR A 344 -7.86 -20.88 -8.14
C THR A 344 -7.80 -21.84 -9.35
N PRO A 345 -7.24 -23.04 -9.21
CA PRO A 345 -7.20 -24.02 -10.28
C PRO A 345 -8.61 -24.36 -10.80
N GLY A 346 -8.76 -24.45 -12.13
CA GLY A 346 -10.03 -24.83 -12.78
C GLY A 346 -10.94 -23.68 -13.19
N HIS A 347 -10.61 -22.42 -12.90
CA HIS A 347 -11.36 -21.28 -13.44
C HIS A 347 -10.94 -20.96 -14.88
N PRO A 348 -11.89 -20.79 -15.84
CA PRO A 348 -11.58 -20.58 -17.26
C PRO A 348 -10.90 -19.21 -17.53
N LEU A 349 -11.07 -18.24 -16.65
CA LEU A 349 -10.39 -16.96 -16.69
C LEU A 349 -9.74 -16.69 -15.34
N PRO A 350 -8.55 -16.06 -15.29
CA PRO A 350 -7.93 -15.71 -14.03
C PRO A 350 -8.80 -14.67 -13.33
N THR A 351 -9.59 -15.12 -12.37
CA THR A 351 -10.25 -14.22 -11.44
C THR A 351 -9.16 -13.48 -10.65
N PRO A 352 -9.32 -12.18 -10.39
CA PRO A 352 -8.44 -11.51 -9.45
C PRO A 352 -8.41 -12.31 -8.13
N PRO A 353 -7.24 -12.70 -7.61
CA PRO A 353 -7.17 -13.40 -6.33
C PRO A 353 -7.78 -12.53 -5.24
N LEU A 354 -8.25 -13.16 -4.19
CA LEU A 354 -8.68 -12.44 -2.99
C LEU A 354 -7.54 -11.52 -2.50
N PRO A 355 -7.85 -10.36 -1.95
CA PRO A 355 -6.87 -9.32 -1.64
C PRO A 355 -6.00 -9.66 -0.41
N HIS A 356 -5.53 -10.89 -0.32
CA HIS A 356 -4.60 -11.33 0.73
C HIS A 356 -3.81 -12.55 0.24
N PRO A 357 -2.48 -12.60 0.46
CA PRO A 357 -1.65 -13.70 -0.03
C PRO A 357 -2.02 -15.06 0.58
N GLU A 358 -2.53 -15.07 1.81
CA GLU A 358 -2.91 -16.31 2.53
C GLU A 358 -4.42 -16.56 2.54
N ALA A 359 -5.19 -15.87 1.67
CA ALA A 359 -6.64 -16.01 1.62
C ALA A 359 -7.11 -17.45 1.47
N ALA A 360 -6.46 -18.23 0.60
CA ALA A 360 -6.81 -19.62 0.39
C ALA A 360 -6.68 -20.49 1.64
N ALA A 361 -5.72 -20.20 2.51
CA ALA A 361 -5.54 -20.90 3.79
C ALA A 361 -6.58 -20.48 4.84
N LEU A 362 -7.07 -19.22 4.77
CA LEU A 362 -7.98 -18.62 5.73
C LEU A 362 -9.46 -18.83 5.38
N GLU A 363 -9.81 -19.03 4.11
CA GLU A 363 -11.20 -19.16 3.68
C GLU A 363 -12.02 -20.23 4.43
N PRO A 364 -11.49 -21.44 4.71
CA PRO A 364 -12.23 -22.41 5.50
C PRO A 364 -12.55 -21.94 6.91
N VAL A 365 -11.62 -21.19 7.54
CA VAL A 365 -11.81 -20.54 8.84
C VAL A 365 -12.88 -19.47 8.76
N VAL A 366 -12.79 -18.61 7.74
CA VAL A 366 -13.75 -17.52 7.50
C VAL A 366 -15.15 -18.07 7.29
N ALA A 367 -15.31 -19.06 6.42
CA ALA A 367 -16.61 -19.68 6.13
C ALA A 367 -17.24 -20.27 7.40
N TRP A 368 -16.46 -20.95 8.21
CA TRP A 368 -16.93 -21.50 9.48
C TRP A 368 -17.33 -20.38 10.48
N LEU A 369 -16.47 -19.39 10.68
CA LEU A 369 -16.77 -18.26 11.59
C LEU A 369 -17.97 -17.45 11.13
N GLN A 370 -18.12 -17.17 9.84
CA GLN A 370 -19.28 -16.48 9.29
C GLN A 370 -20.57 -17.30 9.51
N CYS A 371 -20.52 -18.59 9.26
CA CYS A 371 -21.66 -19.48 9.49
C CYS A 371 -22.08 -19.47 10.97
N VAL A 372 -21.12 -19.58 11.87
CA VAL A 372 -21.37 -19.58 13.33
C VAL A 372 -21.89 -18.23 13.81
N THR A 373 -21.40 -17.10 13.25
CA THR A 373 -21.81 -15.76 13.67
C THR A 373 -23.05 -15.22 12.96
N ALA A 374 -23.58 -15.89 11.94
CA ALA A 374 -24.77 -15.47 11.20
C ALA A 374 -26.11 -15.83 11.87
N GLY A 375 -26.12 -16.67 12.89
CA GLY A 375 -27.36 -17.06 13.61
C GLY A 375 -27.84 -15.98 14.59
N ASP A 376 -29.16 -15.70 14.62
CA ASP A 376 -29.77 -14.62 15.42
C ASP A 376 -29.44 -14.68 16.92
N VAL A 377 -29.32 -15.87 17.50
CA VAL A 377 -28.95 -16.07 18.92
C VAL A 377 -27.48 -15.80 19.17
N VAL A 378 -26.65 -15.95 18.14
CA VAL A 378 -25.19 -15.81 18.21
C VAL A 378 -24.78 -14.38 17.90
N ALA A 379 -25.51 -13.68 17.05
CA ALA A 379 -25.25 -12.27 16.75
C ALA A 379 -25.23 -11.41 18.03
N THR A 380 -26.12 -11.67 18.99
CA THR A 380 -26.14 -10.95 20.29
C THR A 380 -25.01 -11.35 21.21
N ALA A 381 -24.59 -12.63 21.22
CA ALA A 381 -23.50 -13.12 22.06
C ALA A 381 -22.10 -12.92 21.39
N ALA A 382 -22.05 -12.77 20.07
CA ALA A 382 -20.82 -12.59 19.31
C ALA A 382 -20.48 -11.11 19.05
N VAL A 383 -21.44 -10.19 19.14
CA VAL A 383 -21.18 -8.75 18.99
C VAL A 383 -20.22 -8.30 20.09
N GLY A 384 -19.01 -7.93 19.68
CA GLY A 384 -17.93 -7.55 20.58
C GLY A 384 -17.16 -8.72 21.19
N ALA A 385 -17.44 -9.98 20.81
CA ALA A 385 -16.64 -11.12 21.23
C ALA A 385 -15.21 -11.02 20.70
N HIS A 386 -14.25 -11.26 21.58
CA HIS A 386 -12.83 -11.13 21.28
C HIS A 386 -12.33 -12.38 20.56
N ALA A 387 -11.63 -12.18 19.46
CA ALA A 387 -10.90 -13.22 18.74
C ALA A 387 -9.41 -12.88 18.67
N THR A 388 -8.59 -13.90 18.63
CA THR A 388 -7.12 -13.73 18.61
C THR A 388 -6.53 -14.37 17.37
N THR A 389 -5.55 -13.68 16.79
CA THR A 389 -4.81 -14.16 15.63
C THR A 389 -3.42 -13.57 15.59
N VAL A 390 -2.61 -13.99 14.62
CA VAL A 390 -1.31 -13.39 14.30
C VAL A 390 -1.46 -12.17 13.38
N PHE A 391 -0.45 -11.32 13.38
CA PHE A 391 -0.43 -10.05 12.64
C PHE A 391 -0.84 -10.20 11.16
N ASN A 392 -0.23 -11.15 10.45
CA ASN A 392 -0.49 -11.32 9.01
C ASN A 392 -1.93 -11.77 8.69
N TYR A 393 -2.63 -12.44 9.61
CA TYR A 393 -4.00 -12.89 9.40
C TYR A 393 -5.04 -11.83 9.80
N GLY A 394 -4.66 -10.93 10.73
CA GLY A 394 -5.57 -10.01 11.39
C GLY A 394 -6.35 -9.12 10.45
N SER A 395 -5.69 -8.53 9.44
CA SER A 395 -6.31 -7.66 8.43
C SER A 395 -7.41 -8.39 7.66
N TYR A 396 -7.12 -9.61 7.22
CA TYR A 396 -8.06 -10.41 6.43
C TYR A 396 -9.26 -10.85 7.25
N LEU A 397 -9.02 -11.34 8.45
CA LEU A 397 -10.06 -11.81 9.36
C LEU A 397 -10.96 -10.66 9.85
N ALA A 398 -10.38 -9.49 10.16
CA ALA A 398 -11.14 -8.32 10.55
C ALA A 398 -12.05 -7.79 9.44
N TRP A 399 -11.64 -7.94 8.18
CA TRP A 399 -12.48 -7.60 7.03
C TRP A 399 -13.55 -8.65 6.76
N ARG A 400 -13.18 -9.94 6.76
CA ARG A 400 -14.08 -11.03 6.38
C ARG A 400 -15.06 -11.45 7.49
N VAL A 401 -14.69 -11.27 8.75
CA VAL A 401 -15.50 -11.60 9.93
C VAL A 401 -15.61 -10.39 10.86
N PRO A 402 -16.30 -9.32 10.43
CA PRO A 402 -16.41 -8.07 11.18
C PRO A 402 -17.28 -8.16 12.43
N SER A 403 -18.00 -9.26 12.62
CA SER A 403 -18.77 -9.57 13.83
C SER A 403 -17.90 -9.87 15.04
N LEU A 404 -16.63 -10.25 14.84
CA LEU A 404 -15.65 -10.46 15.88
C LEU A 404 -14.68 -9.27 15.97
N SER A 405 -14.27 -8.95 17.19
CA SER A 405 -13.20 -7.99 17.44
C SER A 405 -11.87 -8.72 17.56
N TRP A 406 -10.88 -8.36 16.73
CA TRP A 406 -9.62 -9.10 16.60
C TRP A 406 -8.51 -8.52 17.47
N SER A 407 -7.56 -9.35 17.92
CA SER A 407 -6.46 -8.91 18.81
C SER A 407 -5.49 -7.97 18.10
N VAL A 408 -5.16 -8.28 16.87
CA VAL A 408 -4.20 -7.53 16.03
C VAL A 408 -4.70 -7.49 14.59
N ASP A 409 -4.24 -6.50 13.86
CA ASP A 409 -4.41 -6.35 12.42
C ASP A 409 -3.10 -5.82 11.80
N GLY A 410 -3.04 -5.67 10.49
CA GLY A 410 -1.84 -5.26 9.76
C GLY A 410 -1.32 -3.85 10.05
N ARG A 411 -1.88 -3.11 11.00
CA ARG A 411 -1.43 -1.74 11.33
C ARG A 411 -0.25 -1.74 12.29
N THR A 412 0.64 -0.78 12.08
CA THR A 412 1.85 -0.61 12.91
C THR A 412 1.62 0.26 14.16
N ILE A 413 0.38 0.47 14.55
CA ILE A 413 0.00 1.32 15.70
C ILE A 413 0.01 0.59 17.06
N PHE A 414 0.35 -0.70 17.06
CA PHE A 414 0.41 -1.49 18.29
C PHE A 414 1.63 -1.11 19.12
N PRO A 415 1.53 -1.25 20.48
CA PRO A 415 2.65 -1.01 21.36
C PRO A 415 3.88 -1.84 20.94
N ASP A 416 5.07 -1.31 21.17
CA ASP A 416 6.35 -1.97 20.87
C ASP A 416 6.44 -3.42 21.38
N SER A 417 5.84 -3.70 22.54
CA SER A 417 5.80 -5.05 23.10
C SER A 417 5.02 -6.03 22.23
N VAL A 418 3.90 -5.61 21.65
CA VAL A 418 3.08 -6.44 20.77
C VAL A 418 3.79 -6.60 19.42
N SER A 419 4.27 -5.50 18.84
CA SER A 419 4.94 -5.53 17.54
C SER A 419 6.26 -6.31 17.57
N ARG A 420 7.06 -6.20 18.63
CA ARG A 420 8.27 -7.01 18.81
C ARG A 420 7.95 -8.49 19.01
N ALA A 421 6.94 -8.76 19.79
CA ALA A 421 6.49 -10.11 20.02
C ALA A 421 6.00 -10.79 18.73
N GLU A 422 5.23 -10.09 17.91
CA GLU A 422 4.79 -10.54 16.59
C GLU A 422 5.97 -10.76 15.64
N ALA A 423 6.96 -9.87 15.64
CA ALA A 423 8.17 -10.00 14.82
C ALA A 423 9.05 -11.19 15.24
N GLU A 424 9.02 -11.54 16.53
CA GLU A 424 9.73 -12.71 17.04
C GLU A 424 9.03 -14.03 16.71
N GLN A 425 7.74 -14.02 16.42
CA GLN A 425 6.96 -15.23 16.06
C GLN A 425 7.48 -15.94 14.81
N GLY A 426 7.98 -15.21 13.83
CA GLY A 426 8.60 -15.78 12.65
C GLY A 426 9.93 -16.52 12.92
N ARG A 427 10.44 -16.47 14.17
CA ARG A 427 11.66 -17.15 14.59
C ARG A 427 11.32 -18.44 15.31
N ALA A 428 11.88 -19.54 14.87
CA ALA A 428 11.76 -20.83 15.56
C ALA A 428 12.21 -20.67 17.03
N GLY A 429 11.34 -21.04 17.97
CA GLY A 429 11.60 -20.96 19.41
C GLY A 429 11.09 -19.70 20.13
N SER A 430 10.31 -18.83 19.44
CA SER A 430 9.64 -17.71 20.12
C SER A 430 8.76 -18.22 21.27
N ARG A 431 8.87 -17.56 22.43
CA ARG A 431 8.03 -17.83 23.62
C ARG A 431 6.82 -16.90 23.71
N TRP A 432 6.61 -16.03 22.74
CA TRP A 432 5.46 -15.15 22.77
C TRP A 432 4.18 -15.89 22.36
N HIS A 433 3.12 -15.62 23.10
CA HIS A 433 1.80 -16.17 22.84
C HIS A 433 0.82 -15.00 22.65
N PRO A 434 -0.02 -15.03 21.59
CA PRO A 434 -1.07 -14.04 21.45
C PRO A 434 -2.03 -14.09 22.66
N PRO A 435 -2.62 -12.95 23.05
CA PRO A 435 -3.52 -12.88 24.20
C PRO A 435 -4.81 -13.64 23.89
N TYR A 436 -4.92 -14.90 24.34
CA TYR A 436 -6.10 -15.73 24.08
C TYR A 436 -6.98 -15.98 25.31
N GLY A 437 -6.56 -15.52 26.50
CA GLY A 437 -7.28 -15.79 27.75
C GLY A 437 -8.76 -15.39 27.77
N SER A 438 -9.11 -14.27 27.08
CA SER A 438 -10.50 -13.81 26.94
C SER A 438 -11.10 -14.11 25.54
N ALA A 439 -10.34 -14.70 24.64
CA ALA A 439 -10.78 -14.94 23.28
C ALA A 439 -11.81 -16.09 23.21
N VAL A 440 -12.82 -15.92 22.36
CA VAL A 440 -13.76 -16.98 22.00
C VAL A 440 -13.25 -17.85 20.86
N ALA A 441 -12.40 -17.29 20.00
CA ALA A 441 -11.77 -17.96 18.88
C ALA A 441 -10.30 -17.57 18.75
N VAL A 442 -9.46 -18.52 18.37
CA VAL A 442 -8.03 -18.32 18.11
C VAL A 442 -7.69 -18.92 16.74
N VAL A 443 -7.11 -18.11 15.86
CA VAL A 443 -6.74 -18.51 14.49
C VAL A 443 -5.24 -18.35 14.31
N LEU A 444 -4.55 -19.43 14.02
CA LEU A 444 -3.09 -19.47 13.94
C LEU A 444 -2.61 -20.24 12.71
N PRO A 445 -1.39 -19.94 12.19
CA PRO A 445 -0.72 -20.81 11.23
C PRO A 445 -0.49 -22.20 11.81
N PRO A 446 -0.46 -23.26 10.97
CA PRO A 446 -0.31 -24.64 11.44
C PRO A 446 1.01 -24.92 12.18
N TRP A 447 2.02 -24.12 11.94
CA TRP A 447 3.36 -24.23 12.56
C TRP A 447 3.51 -23.42 13.86
N HIS A 448 2.48 -22.67 14.28
CA HIS A 448 2.59 -21.77 15.44
C HIS A 448 2.62 -22.55 16.77
N VAL A 449 3.60 -22.27 17.58
CA VAL A 449 3.84 -22.99 18.86
C VAL A 449 2.68 -22.94 19.86
N THR A 450 1.91 -21.83 19.87
CA THR A 450 0.72 -21.68 20.71
C THR A 450 -0.35 -22.72 20.40
N GLY A 451 -0.38 -23.30 19.19
CA GLY A 451 -1.32 -24.37 18.83
C GLY A 451 -1.20 -25.57 19.74
N HIS A 452 0.01 -25.97 20.10
CA HIS A 452 0.23 -27.10 21.04
C HIS A 452 -0.27 -26.79 22.46
N LEU A 453 -0.19 -25.53 22.89
CA LEU A 453 -0.75 -25.13 24.19
C LEU A 453 -2.27 -25.18 24.19
N LEU A 454 -2.91 -24.74 23.10
CA LEU A 454 -4.36 -24.76 22.93
C LEU A 454 -4.90 -26.20 22.80
N ASP A 455 -4.15 -27.11 22.19
CA ASP A 455 -4.52 -28.52 22.11
C ASP A 455 -4.55 -29.18 23.53
N GLY A 456 -3.73 -28.69 24.47
CA GLY A 456 -3.72 -29.11 25.88
C GLY A 456 -4.67 -28.34 26.79
N ASP A 457 -5.24 -27.22 26.33
CA ASP A 457 -6.14 -26.38 27.15
C ASP A 457 -7.60 -26.90 27.09
N SER A 458 -8.11 -27.38 28.20
CA SER A 458 -9.49 -27.90 28.31
C SER A 458 -10.57 -26.87 27.98
N ALA A 459 -10.25 -25.56 28.06
CA ALA A 459 -11.19 -24.50 27.74
C ALA A 459 -11.41 -24.34 26.21
N PHE A 460 -10.53 -24.89 25.39
CA PHE A 460 -10.60 -24.79 23.94
C PHE A 460 -10.83 -26.15 23.26
N VAL A 461 -11.36 -26.11 22.08
CA VAL A 461 -11.48 -27.25 21.16
C VAL A 461 -10.99 -26.85 19.77
N ARG A 462 -10.16 -27.66 19.19
CA ARG A 462 -9.75 -27.48 17.80
C ARG A 462 -10.92 -27.80 16.88
N VAL A 463 -11.25 -26.85 16.01
CA VAL A 463 -12.35 -27.00 15.06
C VAL A 463 -11.85 -27.76 13.84
N PRO A 464 -12.46 -28.92 13.51
CA PRO A 464 -12.13 -29.61 12.28
C PRO A 464 -12.68 -28.81 11.08
N LEU A 465 -11.78 -28.24 10.30
CA LEU A 465 -12.12 -27.52 9.08
C LEU A 465 -11.96 -28.47 7.90
N SER A 466 -13.04 -28.71 7.15
CA SER A 466 -13.00 -29.44 5.89
C SER A 466 -12.91 -28.46 4.71
N ARG A 467 -12.02 -28.71 3.76
CA ARG A 467 -12.11 -28.07 2.44
C ARG A 467 -13.27 -28.69 1.66
N ALA A 468 -13.98 -27.89 0.89
CA ALA A 468 -14.82 -28.38 -0.18
C ALA A 468 -13.92 -29.16 -1.16
N GLY A 469 -13.90 -30.53 -1.07
CA GLY A 469 -13.06 -31.37 -1.93
C GLY A 469 -12.16 -32.40 -1.24
N GLY A 470 -12.16 -32.50 0.08
CA GLY A 470 -11.86 -33.76 0.78
C GLY A 470 -10.44 -34.16 1.13
N THR A 471 -9.38 -33.40 0.87
CA THR A 471 -8.04 -33.71 1.38
C THR A 471 -7.56 -32.69 2.41
N PRO A 472 -7.15 -33.12 3.61
CA PRO A 472 -6.54 -32.23 4.60
C PRO A 472 -5.14 -31.83 4.11
N GLU A 473 -5.02 -30.66 3.52
CA GLU A 473 -3.69 -30.11 3.18
C GLU A 473 -3.03 -29.44 4.39
N ARG A 474 -1.71 -29.62 4.48
CA ARG A 474 -0.84 -29.05 5.53
C ARG A 474 -0.78 -27.51 5.58
N SER A 475 -1.48 -26.82 4.68
CA SER A 475 -1.42 -25.36 4.51
C SER A 475 -2.63 -24.60 5.06
N THR A 476 -3.59 -25.27 5.70
CA THR A 476 -4.81 -24.64 6.21
C THR A 476 -4.53 -24.03 7.60
N ALA A 477 -4.92 -22.78 7.81
CA ALA A 477 -4.88 -22.16 9.13
C ALA A 477 -5.68 -23.00 10.14
N HIS A 478 -5.22 -23.05 11.38
CA HIS A 478 -5.89 -23.78 12.46
C HIS A 478 -6.80 -22.85 13.26
N LEU A 479 -7.95 -23.36 13.62
CA LEU A 479 -8.94 -22.65 14.45
C LEU A 479 -9.18 -23.42 15.73
N TRP A 480 -9.09 -22.74 16.87
CA TRP A 480 -9.56 -23.19 18.17
C TRP A 480 -10.72 -22.31 18.62
N ALA A 481 -11.77 -22.94 19.13
CA ALA A 481 -12.91 -22.24 19.68
C ALA A 481 -13.07 -22.56 21.16
N ARG A 482 -13.48 -21.57 21.97
CA ARG A 482 -13.75 -21.76 23.40
C ARG A 482 -14.98 -22.65 23.57
N ARG A 483 -14.90 -23.68 24.43
CA ARG A 483 -15.99 -24.65 24.66
C ARG A 483 -17.28 -23.97 25.11
N SER A 484 -17.20 -23.06 26.08
CA SER A 484 -18.37 -22.31 26.53
C SER A 484 -19.04 -21.48 25.46
N TRP A 485 -18.26 -20.92 24.52
CA TRP A 485 -18.80 -20.22 23.38
C TRP A 485 -19.46 -21.19 22.38
N MET A 486 -18.83 -22.33 22.13
CA MET A 486 -19.40 -23.39 21.29
C MET A 486 -20.70 -23.94 21.81
N GLU A 487 -20.83 -24.05 23.15
CA GLU A 487 -22.05 -24.50 23.86
C GLU A 487 -23.16 -23.43 23.79
N ALA A 488 -22.80 -22.13 23.95
CA ALA A 488 -23.74 -21.01 23.87
C ALA A 488 -24.29 -20.83 22.43
N VAL A 489 -23.46 -21.06 21.41
CA VAL A 489 -23.85 -21.05 20.00
C VAL A 489 -24.84 -22.19 19.70
N GLY A 490 -24.83 -23.28 20.48
CA GLY A 490 -25.75 -24.41 20.49
C GLY A 490 -25.62 -25.41 19.35
N PRO A 491 -26.11 -26.62 19.53
CA PRO A 491 -26.07 -27.66 18.48
C PRO A 491 -26.99 -27.39 17.30
N LYS A 492 -27.89 -26.40 17.38
CA LYS A 492 -28.86 -26.03 16.33
C LYS A 492 -28.22 -25.21 15.19
N SER A 493 -27.12 -24.52 15.44
CA SER A 493 -26.34 -23.87 14.35
C SER A 493 -25.41 -24.85 13.64
N GLY A 494 -25.60 -26.14 13.89
CA GLY A 494 -25.14 -27.23 13.06
C GLY A 494 -23.63 -27.38 13.02
N ARG A 495 -23.02 -28.09 14.01
CA ARG A 495 -21.71 -28.73 13.78
C ARG A 495 -21.68 -29.50 12.44
N ASN A 496 -22.84 -29.99 11.99
CA ASN A 496 -23.00 -30.69 10.71
C ASN A 496 -23.39 -29.76 9.54
N ALA A 497 -24.00 -28.59 9.77
CA ALA A 497 -24.39 -27.68 8.70
C ALA A 497 -23.23 -26.76 8.26
N CYS A 498 -22.37 -26.31 9.19
CA CYS A 498 -21.23 -25.47 8.85
C CYS A 498 -19.97 -26.24 8.43
N GLY A 499 -19.94 -27.57 8.66
CA GLY A 499 -18.79 -28.42 8.30
C GLY A 499 -18.91 -29.18 6.98
N ASN A 500 -20.12 -29.37 6.44
CA ASN A 500 -20.36 -30.24 5.28
C ASN A 500 -20.78 -29.50 3.99
N GLY A 501 -20.79 -28.17 3.98
CA GLY A 501 -21.33 -27.40 2.84
C GLY A 501 -20.54 -26.19 2.38
N ALA A 502 -19.32 -25.97 2.87
CA ALA A 502 -18.46 -24.87 2.41
C ALA A 502 -17.29 -25.37 1.57
#